data_2c0c053ecd9c77cb3793ddb31c482f12
#
_entry.id   2c0c053ecd9c77cb3793ddb31c482f12
#
_cell.length_a   1.000
_cell.length_b   1.000
_cell.length_c   1.000
_cell.angle_alpha   90.00
_cell.angle_beta   90.00
_cell.angle_gamma   90.00
#
_symmetry.space_group_name_H-M   'P 1'
#
loop_
_entity.id
_entity.type
_entity.pdbx_description
1 polymer ?
#
loop_
_entity_poly.entity_id
_entity_poly.type
_entity_poly.pdbx_seq_one_letter_code
_entity_poly.pdbx_strand_id
1 'polypeptide(L)'
;MALSAAARAALDQFKTQQMGTGTLPGTDPASHSDQIEDDFVSSGEPAPVAAPAETNGAWNRINDPSTTIKMGGLFRPEQPKTFKESGVSYRVLEGLILKIIKQEGPQNQDQLADVMKISVNVFRDILQSLNKRELLDTPIPLHYDLTTKGRDLVNLVEAEDGYVGPAPVPFAAYCDMVRQQAKRERRVSTEEVEEVFTGYPMRESLKYTLKEGFNSQRVMIFYGPPGNGKSLITDNLHRLLKEPVLLPYAFEYNSKVVQLFDPAYHHLRDDLMKKEEDDTAGSVSTAGKPDRRWLISDAPLVVVGTEFKVAQFDIAFDGQYFAPPHVKSNNGIFIFDDLGRQTENHNMILNMFIYPLEQRESIIRFSGGSSMRAPFLQRLFLSTNLNHEEILDDAFKRRLLYQVLVDRPTTKLWKQIFINEAGKVGIDRRISAELAENVVEWYKADDRVFRACDPRNLMVMTDASLDIGQRASDVLDLPKMRNIYDRYPAAFRKDSKFFVGSMDSTGAGDEE
;
A
#
# COMPACT_ATOMS: atom_id res chain seq x y z
N MET A 1 -12.64 0.36 33.55
CA MET A 1 -13.62 1.13 34.35
C MET A 1 -15.03 0.69 33.95
N ALA A 2 -15.86 0.31 34.91
CA ALA A 2 -17.20 -0.21 34.64
C ALA A 2 -18.15 0.94 34.25
N LEU A 3 -18.88 0.79 33.16
CA LEU A 3 -19.91 1.71 32.70
C LEU A 3 -20.98 1.95 33.76
N SER A 4 -21.42 3.21 33.92
CA SER A 4 -22.49 3.57 34.85
C SER A 4 -23.82 2.93 34.44
N ALA A 5 -24.71 2.69 35.42
CA ALA A 5 -26.03 2.09 35.17
C ALA A 5 -26.88 2.86 34.15
N ALA A 6 -26.75 4.18 34.08
CA ALA A 6 -27.42 5.05 33.12
C ALA A 6 -26.96 4.81 31.67
N ALA A 7 -25.65 4.56 31.47
CA ALA A 7 -25.09 4.27 30.15
C ALA A 7 -25.53 2.90 29.62
N ARG A 8 -25.71 1.90 30.51
CA ARG A 8 -26.26 0.59 30.14
C ARG A 8 -27.73 0.68 29.75
N ALA A 9 -28.54 1.43 30.49
CA ALA A 9 -29.95 1.63 30.17
C ALA A 9 -30.16 2.33 28.82
N ALA A 10 -29.31 3.28 28.46
CA ALA A 10 -29.35 3.95 27.15
C ALA A 10 -28.97 3.00 26.00
N LEU A 11 -28.01 2.11 26.22
CA LEU A 11 -27.59 1.11 25.23
C LEU A 11 -28.68 0.05 25.00
N ASP A 12 -29.38 -0.37 26.06
CA ASP A 12 -30.48 -1.35 25.97
C ASP A 12 -31.72 -0.72 25.30
N GLN A 13 -32.04 0.55 25.55
CA GLN A 13 -33.11 1.24 24.82
C GLN A 13 -32.81 1.36 23.32
N PHE A 14 -31.54 1.58 22.97
CA PHE A 14 -31.10 1.67 21.57
C PHE A 14 -31.18 0.32 20.84
N LYS A 15 -30.87 -0.78 21.55
CA LYS A 15 -30.99 -2.15 21.02
C LYS A 15 -32.46 -2.58 20.87
N THR A 16 -33.33 -2.18 21.77
CA THR A 16 -34.75 -2.56 21.76
C THR A 16 -35.53 -1.87 20.63
N GLN A 17 -35.09 -0.68 20.18
CA GLN A 17 -35.69 0.00 19.03
C GLN A 17 -35.36 -0.64 17.67
N GLN A 18 -34.34 -1.54 17.61
CA GLN A 18 -33.98 -2.26 16.38
C GLN A 18 -34.61 -3.68 16.25
N MET A 19 -35.24 -4.21 17.31
CA MET A 19 -35.90 -5.50 17.25
C MET A 19 -37.43 -5.36 17.29
N GLY A 20 -38.02 -5.09 16.13
CA GLY A 20 -39.46 -5.20 15.89
C GLY A 20 -39.87 -6.69 15.73
N THR A 21 -40.49 -7.20 16.73
CA THR A 21 -41.51 -8.27 16.82
C THR A 21 -41.64 -9.29 15.68
N GLY A 22 -41.41 -10.53 16.03
CA GLY A 22 -41.89 -11.72 15.31
C GLY A 22 -41.83 -12.92 16.22
N THR A 23 -42.97 -13.20 16.89
CA THR A 23 -43.23 -14.39 17.73
C THR A 23 -43.48 -15.64 16.89
N LEU A 24 -42.84 -16.77 17.24
CA LEU A 24 -43.33 -18.11 16.94
C LEU A 24 -43.16 -19.04 18.15
N PRO A 25 -44.08 -19.98 18.38
CA PRO A 25 -44.21 -20.76 19.61
C PRO A 25 -43.43 -22.07 19.58
N GLY A 26 -43.10 -22.51 20.79
CA GLY A 26 -42.23 -23.62 21.11
C GLY A 26 -42.71 -25.03 20.85
N THR A 27 -41.78 -25.96 21.01
CA THR A 27 -42.00 -27.32 21.55
C THR A 27 -40.71 -27.83 22.20
N ASP A 28 -40.87 -28.48 23.33
CA ASP A 28 -39.88 -29.01 24.25
C ASP A 28 -39.31 -30.41 23.84
N PRO A 29 -38.30 -30.93 24.56
CA PRO A 29 -37.32 -31.90 24.05
C PRO A 29 -37.58 -33.32 24.55
N ALA A 30 -37.15 -34.33 23.78
CA ALA A 30 -36.80 -35.66 24.35
C ALA A 30 -35.91 -36.50 23.40
N SER A 31 -34.77 -36.86 23.93
CA SER A 31 -34.02 -38.13 23.83
C SER A 31 -33.98 -38.93 22.52
N HIS A 32 -32.82 -39.24 21.98
CA HIS A 32 -32.20 -40.55 22.00
C HIS A 32 -30.78 -40.58 21.36
N SER A 33 -30.02 -41.48 21.91
CA SER A 33 -28.62 -41.83 21.68
C SER A 33 -28.31 -42.49 20.34
N ASP A 34 -27.02 -42.38 19.99
CA ASP A 34 -26.18 -43.32 19.21
C ASP A 34 -26.47 -43.55 17.72
N GLN A 35 -25.61 -43.04 16.86
CA GLN A 35 -24.70 -43.86 16.03
C GLN A 35 -23.76 -42.98 15.22
N ILE A 36 -22.49 -43.32 15.27
CA ILE A 36 -21.40 -42.75 14.49
C ILE A 36 -21.47 -43.38 13.11
N GLU A 37 -21.65 -42.59 12.06
CA GLU A 37 -21.24 -42.96 10.70
C GLU A 37 -20.61 -41.74 10.01
N ASP A 38 -19.44 -41.99 9.44
CA ASP A 38 -18.66 -41.07 8.62
C ASP A 38 -19.46 -40.56 7.43
N ASP A 39 -19.68 -39.23 7.37
CA ASP A 39 -20.11 -38.64 6.11
C ASP A 39 -19.27 -37.38 5.80
N PHE A 40 -18.73 -37.44 4.64
CA PHE A 40 -18.02 -36.43 3.89
C PHE A 40 -18.57 -35.01 4.12
N VAL A 41 -17.75 -34.12 4.65
CA VAL A 41 -18.04 -32.69 4.70
C VAL A 41 -18.04 -32.14 3.27
N SER A 42 -19.24 -31.99 2.73
CA SER A 42 -19.42 -31.16 1.54
C SER A 42 -19.11 -29.72 1.90
N SER A 43 -18.13 -29.16 1.21
CA SER A 43 -17.78 -27.74 1.24
C SER A 43 -19.03 -26.90 0.93
N GLY A 44 -19.66 -26.35 1.95
CA GLY A 44 -20.72 -25.35 1.79
C GLY A 44 -20.14 -24.12 1.04
N GLU A 45 -20.74 -23.81 -0.09
CA GLU A 45 -20.49 -22.55 -0.78
C GLU A 45 -20.72 -21.39 0.20
N PRO A 46 -19.80 -20.40 0.29
CA PRO A 46 -20.04 -19.23 1.10
C PRO A 46 -21.29 -18.51 0.59
N ALA A 47 -22.16 -18.15 1.52
CA ALA A 47 -23.38 -17.38 1.21
C ALA A 47 -23.04 -16.20 0.29
N PRO A 48 -23.88 -15.87 -0.72
CA PRO A 48 -23.61 -14.82 -1.66
C PRO A 48 -23.41 -13.51 -0.91
N VAL A 49 -22.22 -12.91 -1.05
CA VAL A 49 -21.91 -11.59 -0.53
C VAL A 49 -22.90 -10.64 -1.19
N ALA A 50 -23.77 -10.00 -0.40
CA ALA A 50 -24.71 -9.02 -0.90
C ALA A 50 -23.96 -7.98 -1.76
N ALA A 51 -24.42 -7.82 -3.00
CA ALA A 51 -23.96 -6.74 -3.85
C ALA A 51 -24.17 -5.41 -3.09
N PRO A 52 -23.25 -4.44 -3.18
CA PRO A 52 -23.44 -3.15 -2.56
C PRO A 52 -24.81 -2.60 -3.01
N ALA A 53 -25.62 -2.17 -2.06
CA ALA A 53 -26.91 -1.56 -2.35
C ALA A 53 -26.68 -0.49 -3.44
N GLU A 54 -27.44 -0.59 -4.54
CA GLU A 54 -27.36 0.38 -5.62
C GLU A 54 -27.61 1.76 -5.03
N THR A 55 -26.52 2.53 -4.86
CA THR A 55 -26.59 3.94 -4.51
C THR A 55 -27.08 4.69 -5.73
N ASN A 56 -28.41 4.79 -5.80
CA ASN A 56 -29.09 5.46 -6.92
C ASN A 56 -28.55 6.88 -7.14
N GLY A 57 -27.97 7.08 -8.29
CA GLY A 57 -28.05 8.33 -9.04
C GLY A 57 -27.01 9.41 -8.83
N ALA A 58 -26.28 9.47 -7.71
CA ALA A 58 -25.29 10.56 -7.51
C ALA A 58 -23.91 10.23 -8.12
N TRP A 59 -23.52 8.97 -8.14
CA TRP A 59 -22.18 8.53 -8.57
C TRP A 59 -22.07 8.13 -10.04
N ASN A 60 -23.19 7.95 -10.77
CA ASN A 60 -23.16 7.85 -12.22
C ASN A 60 -22.56 9.10 -12.90
N ARG A 61 -22.43 10.21 -12.15
CA ARG A 61 -21.81 11.45 -12.65
C ARG A 61 -20.28 11.43 -12.65
N ILE A 62 -19.61 10.54 -11.91
CA ILE A 62 -18.14 10.40 -11.98
C ILE A 62 -17.72 9.95 -13.40
N ASN A 63 -18.58 9.25 -14.11
CA ASN A 63 -18.38 8.87 -15.51
C ASN A 63 -18.83 9.94 -16.52
N ASP A 64 -19.46 11.03 -16.08
CA ASP A 64 -19.85 12.15 -16.94
C ASP A 64 -18.67 13.14 -17.07
N PRO A 65 -18.09 13.31 -18.25
CA PRO A 65 -17.00 14.26 -18.49
C PRO A 65 -17.34 15.70 -18.09
N SER A 66 -18.63 16.04 -17.98
CA SER A 66 -19.10 17.37 -17.61
C SER A 66 -18.99 17.67 -16.11
N THR A 67 -18.83 16.65 -15.25
CA THR A 67 -18.75 16.78 -13.78
C THR A 67 -17.35 16.56 -13.22
N THR A 68 -16.35 16.46 -14.07
CA THR A 68 -14.95 16.23 -13.66
C THR A 68 -14.06 17.38 -14.13
N ILE A 69 -13.22 17.87 -13.24
CA ILE A 69 -12.23 18.91 -13.53
C ILE A 69 -11.01 18.23 -14.14
N LYS A 70 -10.64 18.66 -15.37
CA LYS A 70 -9.51 18.10 -16.10
C LYS A 70 -8.24 18.88 -15.75
N MET A 71 -7.27 18.25 -15.12
CA MET A 71 -5.95 18.81 -14.86
C MET A 71 -4.86 17.81 -15.27
N GLY A 72 -4.04 18.18 -16.24
CA GLY A 72 -2.86 17.38 -16.63
C GLY A 72 -3.13 15.89 -16.94
N GLY A 73 -4.37 15.53 -17.34
CA GLY A 73 -4.76 14.13 -17.56
C GLY A 73 -5.49 13.45 -16.39
N LEU A 74 -5.45 14.01 -15.17
CA LEU A 74 -6.26 13.57 -14.04
C LEU A 74 -7.65 14.21 -14.06
N PHE A 75 -8.67 13.41 -13.71
CA PHE A 75 -10.04 13.89 -13.56
C PHE A 75 -10.41 13.83 -12.07
N ARG A 76 -10.43 14.98 -11.44
CA ARG A 76 -10.83 15.11 -10.05
C ARG A 76 -12.34 15.34 -9.94
N PRO A 77 -13.05 14.65 -9.05
CA PRO A 77 -14.48 14.89 -8.83
C PRO A 77 -14.74 16.31 -8.38
N GLU A 78 -15.91 16.86 -8.75
CA GLU A 78 -16.37 18.13 -8.18
C GLU A 78 -16.76 17.97 -6.71
N GLN A 79 -16.53 19.03 -5.93
CA GLN A 79 -16.94 19.09 -4.53
C GLN A 79 -18.46 18.94 -4.40
N PRO A 80 -18.97 18.05 -3.53
CA PRO A 80 -20.40 17.89 -3.31
C PRO A 80 -21.03 19.18 -2.77
N LYS A 81 -22.17 19.56 -3.35
CA LYS A 81 -22.93 20.76 -2.99
C LYS A 81 -24.03 20.49 -1.98
N THR A 82 -24.48 19.24 -1.90
CA THR A 82 -25.57 18.79 -1.02
C THR A 82 -25.17 17.55 -0.23
N PHE A 83 -25.89 17.30 0.87
CA PHE A 83 -25.72 16.07 1.65
C PHE A 83 -25.84 14.81 0.78
N LYS A 84 -26.86 14.74 -0.10
CA LYS A 84 -27.07 13.61 -0.98
C LYS A 84 -25.92 13.38 -1.96
N GLU A 85 -25.33 14.44 -2.49
CA GLU A 85 -24.17 14.37 -3.39
C GLU A 85 -22.90 13.90 -2.67
N SER A 86 -22.78 14.12 -1.36
CA SER A 86 -21.63 13.64 -0.59
C SER A 86 -21.52 12.11 -0.58
N GLY A 87 -22.67 11.45 -0.68
CA GLY A 87 -22.79 9.98 -0.66
C GLY A 87 -22.42 9.33 0.67
N VAL A 88 -22.20 10.13 1.70
CA VAL A 88 -21.83 9.69 3.06
C VAL A 88 -23.07 9.54 3.90
N SER A 89 -23.13 8.56 4.79
CA SER A 89 -24.28 8.37 5.68
C SER A 89 -24.40 9.51 6.69
N TYR A 90 -25.66 9.82 7.07
CA TYR A 90 -25.95 10.84 8.07
C TYR A 90 -25.23 10.58 9.39
N ARG A 91 -25.24 9.31 9.84
CA ARG A 91 -24.60 8.88 11.09
C ARG A 91 -23.10 9.15 11.11
N VAL A 92 -22.42 8.92 10.00
CA VAL A 92 -20.98 9.17 9.88
C VAL A 92 -20.66 10.65 9.95
N LEU A 93 -21.39 11.50 9.18
CA LEU A 93 -21.17 12.95 9.23
C LEU A 93 -21.54 13.54 10.58
N GLU A 94 -22.64 13.11 11.19
CA GLU A 94 -23.05 13.52 12.54
C GLU A 94 -21.95 13.18 13.57
N GLY A 95 -21.50 11.92 13.58
CA GLY A 95 -20.44 11.47 14.48
C GLY A 95 -19.12 12.20 14.26
N LEU A 96 -18.77 12.47 13.00
CA LEU A 96 -17.54 13.19 12.66
C LEU A 96 -17.56 14.63 13.17
N ILE A 97 -18.67 15.36 13.00
CA ILE A 97 -18.85 16.71 13.54
C ILE A 97 -18.65 16.72 15.07
N LEU A 98 -19.31 15.81 15.77
CA LEU A 98 -19.20 15.73 17.23
C LEU A 98 -17.77 15.42 17.69
N LYS A 99 -17.07 14.51 16.99
CA LYS A 99 -15.68 14.15 17.29
C LYS A 99 -14.70 15.29 17.02
N ILE A 100 -14.89 16.05 15.93
CA ILE A 100 -14.07 17.22 15.62
C ILE A 100 -14.23 18.28 16.71
N ILE A 101 -15.48 18.62 17.12
CA ILE A 101 -15.73 19.59 18.18
C ILE A 101 -15.15 19.12 19.52
N LYS A 102 -15.20 17.81 19.81
CA LYS A 102 -14.57 17.24 21.01
C LYS A 102 -13.07 17.46 21.04
N GLN A 103 -12.41 17.23 19.90
CA GLN A 103 -10.95 17.28 19.80
C GLN A 103 -10.42 18.70 19.69
N GLU A 104 -11.05 19.55 18.86
CA GLU A 104 -10.56 20.89 18.52
C GLU A 104 -11.17 21.99 19.40
N GLY A 105 -12.19 21.66 20.21
CA GLY A 105 -12.99 22.65 20.97
C GLY A 105 -14.08 23.33 20.13
N PRO A 106 -14.64 24.45 20.58
CA PRO A 106 -15.71 25.14 19.86
C PRO A 106 -15.33 25.54 18.45
N GLN A 107 -16.15 25.15 17.47
CA GLN A 107 -15.87 25.32 16.02
C GLN A 107 -17.01 26.10 15.34
N ASN A 108 -16.67 26.98 14.40
CA ASN A 108 -17.64 27.55 13.49
C ASN A 108 -17.82 26.67 12.23
N GLN A 109 -18.81 27.03 11.39
CA GLN A 109 -19.13 26.25 10.20
C GLN A 109 -17.98 26.17 9.20
N ASP A 110 -17.22 27.27 9.05
CA ASP A 110 -16.11 27.33 8.10
C ASP A 110 -14.91 26.49 8.59
N GLN A 111 -14.61 26.51 9.89
CA GLN A 111 -13.60 25.66 10.50
C GLN A 111 -13.95 24.17 10.34
N LEU A 112 -15.20 23.79 10.61
CA LEU A 112 -15.69 22.42 10.38
C LEU A 112 -15.56 22.03 8.90
N ALA A 113 -15.91 22.92 7.97
CA ALA A 113 -15.78 22.70 6.54
C ALA A 113 -14.30 22.51 6.12
N ASP A 114 -13.39 23.22 6.75
CA ASP A 114 -11.96 23.09 6.50
C ASP A 114 -11.38 21.78 7.02
N VAL A 115 -11.76 21.32 8.21
CA VAL A 115 -11.34 20.02 8.73
C VAL A 115 -11.95 18.89 7.91
N MET A 116 -13.27 18.94 7.67
CA MET A 116 -14.02 17.90 6.95
C MET A 116 -13.75 17.92 5.44
N LYS A 117 -13.12 18.97 4.90
CA LYS A 117 -12.85 19.15 3.46
C LYS A 117 -14.08 19.12 2.55
N ILE A 118 -15.26 19.47 3.10
CA ILE A 118 -16.54 19.53 2.37
C ILE A 118 -17.21 20.89 2.56
N SER A 119 -18.17 21.22 1.68
CA SER A 119 -18.94 22.46 1.77
C SER A 119 -19.86 22.47 2.99
N VAL A 120 -20.02 23.64 3.61
CA VAL A 120 -20.99 23.88 4.72
C VAL A 120 -22.40 23.42 4.36
N ASN A 121 -22.82 23.58 3.09
CA ASN A 121 -24.15 23.18 2.65
C ASN A 121 -24.43 21.69 2.81
N VAL A 122 -23.40 20.85 2.81
CA VAL A 122 -23.50 19.39 2.97
C VAL A 122 -23.94 19.02 4.39
N PHE A 123 -23.49 19.74 5.40
CA PHE A 123 -23.72 19.37 6.81
C PHE A 123 -24.51 20.42 7.63
N ARG A 124 -24.95 21.51 7.01
CA ARG A 124 -25.72 22.57 7.69
C ARG A 124 -26.96 22.04 8.40
N ASP A 125 -27.73 21.19 7.73
CA ASP A 125 -28.94 20.60 8.29
C ASP A 125 -28.63 19.64 9.45
N ILE A 126 -27.46 18.99 9.39
CA ILE A 126 -26.96 18.13 10.48
C ILE A 126 -26.66 18.97 11.71
N LEU A 127 -25.95 20.10 11.56
CA LEU A 127 -25.69 21.03 12.68
C LEU A 127 -26.99 21.55 13.32
N GLN A 128 -27.97 21.92 12.49
CA GLN A 128 -29.27 22.39 13.00
C GLN A 128 -29.99 21.26 13.78
N SER A 129 -29.93 20.02 13.27
CA SER A 129 -30.51 18.87 13.96
C SER A 129 -29.81 18.60 15.30
N LEU A 130 -28.48 18.62 15.32
CA LEU A 130 -27.70 18.45 16.56
C LEU A 130 -28.04 19.48 17.61
N ASN A 131 -28.18 20.74 17.19
CA ASN A 131 -28.59 21.84 18.09
C ASN A 131 -30.01 21.66 18.60
N LYS A 132 -31.00 21.32 17.75
CA LYS A 132 -32.39 21.02 18.16
C LYS A 132 -32.48 19.84 19.13
N ARG A 133 -31.58 18.89 19.06
CA ARG A 133 -31.49 17.73 19.95
C ARG A 133 -30.72 18.02 21.24
N GLU A 134 -30.30 19.27 21.43
CA GLU A 134 -29.50 19.71 22.58
C GLU A 134 -28.16 18.95 22.74
N LEU A 135 -27.56 18.56 21.64
CA LEU A 135 -26.25 17.92 21.61
C LEU A 135 -25.13 18.94 21.43
N LEU A 136 -25.44 20.05 20.77
CA LEU A 136 -24.58 21.21 20.63
C LEU A 136 -25.17 22.42 21.32
N ASP A 137 -24.27 23.31 21.77
CA ASP A 137 -24.57 24.64 22.30
C ASP A 137 -23.79 25.68 21.49
N THR A 138 -24.13 26.96 21.64
CA THR A 138 -23.46 28.09 20.99
C THR A 138 -23.01 29.11 22.06
N PRO A 139 -22.01 28.75 22.89
CA PRO A 139 -21.53 29.61 23.98
C PRO A 139 -20.88 30.90 23.45
N ILE A 140 -20.36 30.86 22.24
CA ILE A 140 -19.82 32.00 21.49
C ILE A 140 -20.64 32.14 20.20
N PRO A 141 -21.01 33.36 19.77
CA PRO A 141 -21.76 33.57 18.53
C PRO A 141 -21.13 32.83 17.36
N LEU A 142 -21.94 32.02 16.64
CA LEU A 142 -21.55 31.21 15.48
C LEU A 142 -20.58 30.05 15.78
N HIS A 143 -20.20 29.78 17.03
CA HIS A 143 -19.36 28.65 17.41
C HIS A 143 -20.18 27.59 18.14
N TYR A 144 -20.10 26.37 17.67
CA TYR A 144 -20.76 25.21 18.25
C TYR A 144 -19.82 24.49 19.22
N ASP A 145 -20.31 24.19 20.42
CA ASP A 145 -19.62 23.37 21.43
C ASP A 145 -20.52 22.21 21.85
N LEU A 146 -19.92 21.19 22.45
CA LEU A 146 -20.65 20.04 22.97
C LEU A 146 -21.32 20.35 24.32
N THR A 147 -22.60 20.04 24.40
CA THR A 147 -23.30 19.95 25.70
C THR A 147 -22.84 18.71 26.47
N THR A 148 -23.24 18.56 27.74
CA THR A 148 -23.01 17.34 28.51
C THR A 148 -23.56 16.11 27.76
N LYS A 149 -24.81 16.22 27.24
CA LYS A 149 -25.45 15.18 26.45
C LYS A 149 -24.70 14.87 25.14
N GLY A 150 -24.15 15.91 24.50
CA GLY A 150 -23.28 15.77 23.32
C GLY A 150 -21.99 15.04 23.65
N ARG A 151 -21.37 15.35 24.81
CA ARG A 151 -20.15 14.66 25.28
C ARG A 151 -20.38 13.17 25.57
N ASP A 152 -21.52 12.81 26.14
CA ASP A 152 -21.88 11.42 26.39
C ASP A 152 -22.05 10.65 25.07
N LEU A 153 -22.74 11.26 24.09
CA LEU A 153 -22.93 10.65 22.78
C LEU A 153 -21.62 10.48 22.00
N VAL A 154 -20.77 11.50 21.96
CA VAL A 154 -19.50 11.41 21.20
C VAL A 154 -18.56 10.35 21.80
N ASN A 155 -18.57 10.14 23.11
CA ASN A 155 -17.79 9.07 23.74
C ASN A 155 -18.22 7.68 23.25
N LEU A 156 -19.52 7.48 23.00
CA LEU A 156 -20.03 6.22 22.45
C LEU A 156 -19.65 6.06 20.98
N VAL A 157 -19.80 7.13 20.19
CA VAL A 157 -19.45 7.11 18.76
C VAL A 157 -17.95 6.90 18.55
N GLU A 158 -17.11 7.53 19.36
CA GLU A 158 -15.66 7.39 19.30
C GLU A 158 -15.18 5.97 19.68
N ALA A 159 -15.88 5.33 20.64
CA ALA A 159 -15.59 3.94 20.99
C ALA A 159 -15.91 2.95 19.85
N GLU A 160 -16.88 3.28 18.98
CA GLU A 160 -17.19 2.47 17.79
C GLU A 160 -16.24 2.74 16.61
N ASP A 161 -15.87 4.00 16.42
CA ASP A 161 -14.99 4.47 15.35
C ASP A 161 -14.37 5.81 15.74
N GLY A 162 -13.09 5.78 16.10
CA GLY A 162 -12.33 6.94 16.57
C GLY A 162 -11.82 7.85 15.45
N TYR A 163 -12.13 7.59 14.17
CA TYR A 163 -11.64 8.42 13.08
C TYR A 163 -12.07 9.88 13.20
N VAL A 164 -11.10 10.80 13.13
CA VAL A 164 -11.28 12.26 13.06
C VAL A 164 -10.46 12.81 11.91
N GLY A 165 -11.06 13.68 11.09
CA GLY A 165 -10.38 14.25 9.93
C GLY A 165 -11.34 14.58 8.78
N PRO A 166 -10.83 14.61 7.53
CA PRO A 166 -11.64 14.84 6.35
C PRO A 166 -12.80 13.84 6.21
N ALA A 167 -13.96 14.33 5.77
CA ALA A 167 -15.11 13.47 5.56
C ALA A 167 -14.75 12.33 4.56
N PRO A 168 -15.17 11.09 4.82
CA PRO A 168 -14.87 10.00 3.91
C PRO A 168 -15.60 10.19 2.57
N VAL A 169 -15.12 9.49 1.54
CA VAL A 169 -15.88 9.29 0.32
C VAL A 169 -16.63 7.95 0.40
N PRO A 170 -17.72 7.73 -0.35
CA PRO A 170 -18.32 6.40 -0.43
C PRO A 170 -17.33 5.38 -0.99
N PHE A 171 -17.38 4.16 -0.48
CA PHE A 171 -16.52 3.07 -0.96
C PHE A 171 -16.67 2.81 -2.46
N ALA A 172 -17.89 2.93 -3.01
CA ALA A 172 -18.13 2.79 -4.44
C ALA A 172 -17.34 3.84 -5.26
N ALA A 173 -17.30 5.10 -4.79
CA ALA A 173 -16.53 6.16 -5.44
C ALA A 173 -15.01 5.87 -5.44
N TYR A 174 -14.49 5.35 -4.34
CA TYR A 174 -13.11 4.88 -4.28
C TYR A 174 -12.85 3.77 -5.30
N CYS A 175 -13.71 2.74 -5.34
CA CYS A 175 -13.56 1.63 -6.28
C CYS A 175 -13.58 2.09 -7.74
N ASP A 176 -14.48 2.99 -8.09
CA ASP A 176 -14.60 3.52 -9.45
C ASP A 176 -13.40 4.36 -9.85
N MET A 177 -12.88 5.18 -8.92
CA MET A 177 -11.65 5.95 -9.15
C MET A 177 -10.46 5.03 -9.42
N VAL A 178 -10.26 4.01 -8.60
CA VAL A 178 -9.17 3.03 -8.79
C VAL A 178 -9.28 2.34 -10.16
N ARG A 179 -10.49 1.91 -10.55
CA ARG A 179 -10.72 1.28 -11.86
C ARG A 179 -10.50 2.25 -13.04
N GLN A 180 -10.87 3.50 -12.90
CA GLN A 180 -10.66 4.52 -13.93
C GLN A 180 -9.16 4.80 -14.12
N GLN A 181 -8.43 4.93 -13.03
CA GLN A 181 -6.98 5.17 -13.08
C GLN A 181 -6.23 4.01 -13.72
N ALA A 182 -6.59 2.76 -13.36
CA ALA A 182 -5.99 1.57 -13.96
C ALA A 182 -6.20 1.48 -15.49
N LYS A 183 -7.32 2.00 -16.03
CA LYS A 183 -7.57 2.03 -17.49
C LYS A 183 -6.71 3.06 -18.23
N ARG A 184 -6.11 4.01 -17.53
CA ARG A 184 -5.30 5.11 -18.13
C ARG A 184 -3.82 4.81 -18.17
N GLU A 185 -3.38 3.75 -17.51
CA GLU A 185 -1.97 3.40 -17.49
C GLU A 185 -1.41 3.23 -18.90
N ARG A 186 -0.35 3.99 -19.18
CA ARG A 186 0.39 3.86 -20.43
C ARG A 186 1.40 2.71 -20.38
N ARG A 187 1.78 2.22 -21.53
CA ARG A 187 2.88 1.27 -21.65
C ARG A 187 4.22 1.99 -21.52
N VAL A 188 5.14 1.35 -20.84
CA VAL A 188 6.52 1.83 -20.67
C VAL A 188 7.37 1.36 -21.84
N SER A 189 8.22 2.23 -22.35
CA SER A 189 9.13 1.93 -23.46
C SER A 189 10.44 1.29 -22.95
N THR A 190 11.28 0.80 -23.88
CA THR A 190 12.60 0.23 -23.54
C THR A 190 13.52 1.32 -23.01
N GLU A 191 13.48 2.50 -23.64
CA GLU A 191 14.28 3.66 -23.29
C GLU A 191 13.99 4.15 -21.86
N GLU A 192 12.72 4.10 -21.44
CA GLU A 192 12.33 4.47 -20.07
C GLU A 192 12.84 3.48 -19.04
N VAL A 193 12.85 2.18 -19.36
CA VAL A 193 13.48 1.16 -18.50
C VAL A 193 14.98 1.41 -18.42
N GLU A 194 15.63 1.71 -19.54
CA GLU A 194 17.07 2.04 -19.55
C GLU A 194 17.39 3.30 -18.73
N GLU A 195 16.56 4.34 -18.86
CA GLU A 195 16.70 5.57 -18.07
C GLU A 195 16.66 5.28 -16.56
N VAL A 196 15.66 4.52 -16.12
CA VAL A 196 15.46 4.19 -14.69
C VAL A 196 16.63 3.33 -14.16
N PHE A 197 17.21 2.45 -14.99
CA PHE A 197 18.34 1.62 -14.61
C PHE A 197 19.70 2.20 -15.04
N THR A 198 19.75 3.50 -15.40
CA THR A 198 21.02 4.17 -15.70
C THR A 198 21.96 4.09 -14.48
N GLY A 199 23.19 3.62 -14.70
CA GLY A 199 24.17 3.38 -13.65
C GLY A 199 24.04 2.02 -12.94
N TYR A 200 23.03 1.21 -13.29
CA TYR A 200 22.86 -0.16 -12.80
C TYR A 200 23.11 -1.16 -13.94
N PRO A 201 24.33 -1.67 -14.09
CA PRO A 201 24.64 -2.63 -15.16
C PRO A 201 23.81 -3.89 -15.00
N MET A 202 23.12 -4.30 -16.07
CA MET A 202 22.34 -5.54 -16.13
C MET A 202 22.33 -6.11 -17.54
N ARG A 203 21.95 -7.39 -17.66
CA ARG A 203 21.86 -8.06 -18.97
C ARG A 203 20.68 -7.48 -19.76
N GLU A 204 20.84 -7.34 -21.08
CA GLU A 204 19.77 -6.83 -21.94
C GLU A 204 18.50 -7.70 -21.89
N SER A 205 18.65 -9.04 -21.87
CA SER A 205 17.52 -9.94 -21.72
C SER A 205 16.68 -9.66 -20.47
N LEU A 206 17.33 -9.29 -19.36
CA LEU A 206 16.64 -8.93 -18.13
C LEU A 206 15.82 -7.64 -18.30
N LYS A 207 16.37 -6.60 -18.96
CA LYS A 207 15.64 -5.35 -19.24
C LYS A 207 14.37 -5.61 -20.05
N TYR A 208 14.45 -6.46 -21.08
CA TYR A 208 13.28 -6.86 -21.87
C TYR A 208 12.21 -7.55 -21.02
N THR A 209 12.61 -8.52 -20.20
CA THR A 209 11.69 -9.24 -19.30
C THR A 209 11.04 -8.29 -18.31
N LEU A 210 11.81 -7.35 -17.73
CA LEU A 210 11.28 -6.31 -16.83
C LEU A 210 10.25 -5.42 -17.51
N LYS A 211 10.53 -4.94 -18.74
CA LYS A 211 9.58 -4.15 -19.52
C LYS A 211 8.28 -4.90 -19.80
N GLU A 212 8.39 -6.13 -20.30
CA GLU A 212 7.22 -6.94 -20.63
C GLU A 212 6.39 -7.27 -19.40
N GLY A 213 7.03 -7.72 -18.33
CA GLY A 213 6.36 -8.00 -17.06
C GLY A 213 5.67 -6.78 -16.49
N PHE A 214 6.35 -5.63 -16.49
CA PHE A 214 5.79 -4.38 -16.02
C PHE A 214 4.56 -3.94 -16.82
N ASN A 215 4.63 -4.03 -18.16
CA ASN A 215 3.54 -3.66 -19.07
C ASN A 215 2.37 -4.64 -19.05
N SER A 216 2.61 -5.89 -18.67
CA SER A 216 1.57 -6.91 -18.57
C SER A 216 0.63 -6.71 -17.40
N GLN A 217 1.04 -5.92 -16.39
CA GLN A 217 0.35 -5.75 -15.10
C GLN A 217 0.06 -7.10 -14.39
N ARG A 218 0.81 -8.13 -14.73
CA ARG A 218 0.74 -9.44 -14.09
C ARG A 218 1.73 -9.50 -12.93
N VAL A 219 1.50 -10.46 -12.05
CA VAL A 219 2.45 -10.73 -10.96
C VAL A 219 3.81 -11.13 -11.53
N MET A 220 4.86 -10.58 -10.94
CA MET A 220 6.25 -10.93 -11.23
C MET A 220 6.89 -11.52 -9.98
N ILE A 221 7.67 -12.60 -10.13
CA ILE A 221 8.51 -13.10 -9.05
C ILE A 221 9.98 -12.90 -9.39
N PHE A 222 10.72 -12.29 -8.46
CA PHE A 222 12.16 -12.09 -8.49
C PHE A 222 12.81 -13.12 -7.58
N TYR A 223 13.58 -14.05 -8.13
CA TYR A 223 14.19 -15.10 -7.34
C TYR A 223 15.68 -15.20 -7.64
N GLY A 224 16.44 -15.82 -6.75
CA GLY A 224 17.86 -16.03 -6.90
C GLY A 224 18.66 -15.69 -5.65
N PRO A 225 19.99 -15.86 -5.68
CA PRO A 225 20.85 -15.72 -4.52
C PRO A 225 20.74 -14.33 -3.86
N PRO A 226 20.95 -14.23 -2.53
CA PRO A 226 20.90 -12.95 -1.83
C PRO A 226 22.06 -12.04 -2.27
N GLY A 227 21.81 -10.71 -2.20
CA GLY A 227 22.82 -9.70 -2.50
C GLY A 227 23.05 -9.40 -3.98
N ASN A 228 22.14 -9.84 -4.88
CA ASN A 228 22.26 -9.59 -6.32
C ASN A 228 21.31 -8.51 -6.86
N GLY A 229 20.63 -7.78 -5.97
CA GLY A 229 19.89 -6.57 -6.36
C GLY A 229 18.40 -6.77 -6.64
N LYS A 230 17.76 -7.84 -6.14
CA LYS A 230 16.31 -8.05 -6.29
C LYS A 230 15.51 -6.84 -5.79
N SER A 231 15.71 -6.43 -4.54
CA SER A 231 15.01 -5.27 -3.97
C SER A 231 15.35 -3.96 -4.71
N LEU A 232 16.59 -3.80 -5.16
CA LEU A 232 16.97 -2.65 -5.98
C LEU A 232 16.19 -2.62 -7.31
N ILE A 233 16.00 -3.78 -7.95
CA ILE A 233 15.22 -3.86 -9.19
C ILE A 233 13.76 -3.49 -8.93
N THR A 234 13.14 -4.05 -7.88
CA THR A 234 11.74 -3.79 -7.55
C THR A 234 11.50 -2.31 -7.19
N ASP A 235 12.40 -1.70 -6.42
CA ASP A 235 12.33 -0.29 -6.05
C ASP A 235 12.48 0.64 -7.27
N ASN A 236 13.40 0.31 -8.18
CA ASN A 236 13.58 1.12 -9.39
C ASN A 236 12.41 0.97 -10.37
N LEU A 237 11.75 -0.19 -10.43
CA LEU A 237 10.54 -0.35 -11.25
C LEU A 237 9.42 0.59 -10.83
N HIS A 238 9.35 0.99 -9.56
CA HIS A 238 8.38 2.00 -9.10
C HIS A 238 8.57 3.35 -9.80
N ARG A 239 9.80 3.74 -10.12
CA ARG A 239 10.10 5.00 -10.83
C ARG A 239 9.56 5.07 -12.25
N LEU A 240 9.10 3.94 -12.81
CA LEU A 240 8.40 3.89 -14.09
C LEU A 240 6.96 4.41 -14.00
N LEU A 241 6.39 4.46 -12.79
CA LEU A 241 5.06 5.03 -12.54
C LEU A 241 5.18 6.55 -12.37
N LYS A 242 5.27 7.26 -13.48
CA LYS A 242 5.44 8.73 -13.50
C LYS A 242 4.10 9.48 -13.32
N GLU A 243 2.98 8.81 -13.53
CA GLU A 243 1.65 9.41 -13.45
C GLU A 243 1.18 9.49 -11.99
N PRO A 244 0.72 10.67 -11.54
CA PRO A 244 0.14 10.80 -10.21
C PRO A 244 -1.21 10.09 -10.12
N VAL A 245 -1.59 9.69 -8.92
CA VAL A 245 -2.85 9.02 -8.62
C VAL A 245 -3.70 9.86 -7.66
N LEU A 246 -5.02 9.70 -7.78
CA LEU A 246 -5.99 10.25 -6.84
C LEU A 246 -6.36 9.17 -5.83
N LEU A 247 -6.32 9.54 -4.56
CA LEU A 247 -6.77 8.69 -3.46
C LEU A 247 -7.50 9.54 -2.40
N PRO A 248 -8.54 9.00 -1.72
CA PRO A 248 -9.20 9.75 -0.66
C PRO A 248 -8.47 9.60 0.66
N TYR A 249 -8.71 10.53 1.61
CA TYR A 249 -8.24 10.36 2.99
C TYR A 249 -8.80 9.09 3.63
N ALA A 250 -10.09 8.87 3.46
CA ALA A 250 -10.83 7.73 3.99
C ALA A 250 -12.04 7.43 3.11
N PHE A 251 -12.56 6.22 3.22
CA PHE A 251 -13.83 5.85 2.60
C PHE A 251 -14.81 5.28 3.63
N GLU A 252 -16.10 5.41 3.36
CA GLU A 252 -17.17 4.85 4.18
C GLU A 252 -17.66 3.54 3.58
N TYR A 253 -17.76 2.51 4.42
CA TYR A 253 -18.42 1.24 4.11
C TYR A 253 -19.26 0.78 5.30
N ASN A 254 -20.57 0.62 5.11
CA ASN A 254 -21.52 0.19 6.17
C ASN A 254 -21.41 1.04 7.45
N SER A 255 -21.41 2.36 7.30
CA SER A 255 -21.29 3.35 8.39
C SER A 255 -19.97 3.27 9.20
N LYS A 256 -18.94 2.61 8.69
CA LYS A 256 -17.59 2.59 9.24
C LYS A 256 -16.68 3.43 8.35
N VAL A 257 -15.84 4.25 8.95
CA VAL A 257 -14.86 5.06 8.22
C VAL A 257 -13.53 4.33 8.21
N VAL A 258 -13.08 3.95 7.03
CA VAL A 258 -11.79 3.27 6.86
C VAL A 258 -10.77 4.27 6.34
N GLN A 259 -9.76 4.55 7.13
CA GLN A 259 -8.65 5.40 6.73
C GLN A 259 -7.82 4.72 5.66
N LEU A 260 -7.67 5.38 4.51
CA LEU A 260 -6.87 4.90 3.38
C LEU A 260 -5.52 5.62 3.31
N PHE A 261 -5.54 6.95 3.40
CA PHE A 261 -4.32 7.76 3.32
C PHE A 261 -3.37 7.41 4.46
N ASP A 262 -2.13 7.13 4.09
CA ASP A 262 -1.05 6.80 5.01
C ASP A 262 0.24 7.48 4.51
N PRO A 263 0.80 8.45 5.25
CA PRO A 263 1.99 9.17 4.81
C PRO A 263 3.24 8.29 4.66
N ALA A 264 3.23 7.06 5.22
CA ALA A 264 4.31 6.11 5.03
C ALA A 264 4.38 5.55 3.60
N TYR A 265 3.25 5.54 2.89
CA TYR A 265 3.14 4.95 1.54
C TYR A 265 2.70 5.95 0.47
N HIS A 266 2.04 7.05 0.85
CA HIS A 266 1.44 8.01 -0.06
C HIS A 266 2.18 9.35 0.01
N HIS A 267 2.97 9.64 -1.02
CA HIS A 267 3.73 10.89 -1.14
C HIS A 267 2.91 11.93 -1.91
N LEU A 268 2.45 12.96 -1.19
CA LEU A 268 1.58 13.98 -1.77
C LEU A 268 2.31 14.86 -2.79
N ARG A 269 1.60 15.21 -3.85
CA ARG A 269 2.03 16.15 -4.88
C ARG A 269 1.46 17.55 -4.56
N ASP A 270 2.02 18.17 -3.52
CA ASP A 270 1.62 19.52 -3.09
C ASP A 270 1.79 20.57 -4.19
N ASP A 271 2.76 20.36 -5.09
CA ASP A 271 2.98 21.18 -6.28
C ASP A 271 1.75 21.19 -7.21
N LEU A 272 1.14 20.04 -7.43
CA LEU A 272 -0.06 19.90 -8.26
C LEU A 272 -1.31 20.41 -7.53
N MET A 273 -1.44 20.17 -6.23
CA MET A 273 -2.58 20.63 -5.43
C MET A 273 -2.62 22.16 -5.33
N LYS A 274 -1.48 22.82 -5.07
CA LYS A 274 -1.38 24.28 -5.05
C LYS A 274 -1.68 24.91 -6.40
N LYS A 275 -1.15 24.35 -7.48
CA LYS A 275 -1.44 24.81 -8.84
C LYS A 275 -2.94 24.76 -9.14
N GLU A 276 -3.64 23.73 -8.69
CA GLU A 276 -5.08 23.57 -8.84
C GLU A 276 -5.87 24.66 -8.07
N GLU A 277 -5.42 24.99 -6.85
CA GLU A 277 -6.01 26.04 -6.03
C GLU A 277 -5.83 27.42 -6.70
N ASP A 278 -4.64 27.71 -7.23
CA ASP A 278 -4.35 28.96 -7.93
C ASP A 278 -5.16 29.11 -9.23
N ASP A 279 -5.25 28.05 -10.04
CA ASP A 279 -6.03 28.03 -11.29
C ASP A 279 -7.53 28.23 -11.02
N THR A 280 -8.06 27.73 -9.89
CA THR A 280 -9.46 27.91 -9.47
C THR A 280 -9.73 29.28 -8.86
N ALA A 281 -8.77 29.89 -8.19
CA ALA A 281 -8.91 31.22 -7.57
C ALA A 281 -8.98 32.35 -8.61
N GLY A 282 -8.32 32.18 -9.77
CA GLY A 282 -8.28 33.17 -10.87
C GLY A 282 -9.40 33.04 -11.91
N SER A 283 -10.19 31.98 -11.86
CA SER A 283 -11.20 31.67 -12.88
C SER A 283 -12.62 32.00 -12.41
N VAL A 284 -13.31 32.88 -13.12
CA VAL A 284 -14.78 33.03 -13.10
C VAL A 284 -15.42 31.83 -13.84
N SER A 285 -14.81 30.66 -13.73
CA SER A 285 -15.26 29.46 -14.43
C SER A 285 -16.55 28.92 -13.83
N THR A 286 -17.47 28.52 -14.71
CA THR A 286 -18.66 27.74 -14.37
C THR A 286 -18.34 26.32 -13.92
N ALA A 287 -17.08 25.91 -13.99
CA ALA A 287 -16.59 24.64 -13.45
C ALA A 287 -16.61 24.66 -11.91
N GLY A 288 -17.13 23.60 -11.30
CA GLY A 288 -17.19 23.45 -9.85
C GLY A 288 -15.80 23.36 -9.22
N LYS A 289 -15.72 23.59 -7.91
CA LYS A 289 -14.47 23.40 -7.15
C LYS A 289 -14.14 21.92 -7.04
N PRO A 290 -12.82 21.53 -7.06
CA PRO A 290 -12.42 20.14 -6.89
C PRO A 290 -12.80 19.62 -5.48
N ASP A 291 -13.15 18.34 -5.40
CA ASP A 291 -13.47 17.69 -4.13
C ASP A 291 -12.20 17.50 -3.29
N ARG A 292 -12.09 18.28 -2.22
CA ARG A 292 -10.93 18.35 -1.31
C ARG A 292 -10.73 17.08 -0.47
N ARG A 293 -11.67 16.12 -0.52
CA ARG A 293 -11.52 14.80 0.13
C ARG A 293 -10.55 13.88 -0.62
N TRP A 294 -10.24 14.21 -1.87
CA TRP A 294 -9.30 13.49 -2.71
C TRP A 294 -7.94 14.17 -2.73
N LEU A 295 -6.90 13.38 -2.58
CA LEU A 295 -5.50 13.79 -2.60
C LEU A 295 -4.86 13.41 -3.92
N ILE A 296 -3.89 14.21 -4.36
CA ILE A 296 -3.00 13.87 -5.47
C ILE A 296 -1.70 13.35 -4.86
N SER A 297 -1.32 12.13 -5.21
CA SER A 297 -0.12 11.45 -4.72
C SER A 297 0.68 10.88 -5.87
N ASP A 298 1.97 10.67 -5.66
CA ASP A 298 2.71 9.73 -6.50
C ASP A 298 2.08 8.34 -6.36
N ALA A 299 2.28 7.48 -7.37
CA ALA A 299 1.80 6.10 -7.31
C ALA A 299 2.38 5.40 -6.06
N PRO A 300 1.56 4.77 -5.22
CA PRO A 300 2.02 4.23 -3.95
C PRO A 300 3.00 3.05 -4.14
N LEU A 301 3.98 2.98 -3.24
CA LEU A 301 4.88 1.84 -3.09
C LEU A 301 4.69 1.26 -1.69
N VAL A 302 4.17 0.06 -1.61
CA VAL A 302 4.00 -0.66 -0.36
C VAL A 302 4.88 -1.89 -0.37
N VAL A 303 5.80 -1.96 0.58
CA VAL A 303 6.72 -3.09 0.75
C VAL A 303 6.37 -3.79 2.06
N VAL A 304 6.16 -5.10 2.00
CA VAL A 304 5.97 -5.95 3.17
C VAL A 304 7.00 -7.08 3.15
N GLY A 305 7.47 -7.50 4.29
CA GLY A 305 8.57 -8.45 4.43
C GLY A 305 8.23 -9.66 5.31
N THR A 306 9.20 -10.10 6.08
CA THR A 306 9.11 -11.28 6.96
C THR A 306 8.12 -11.12 8.11
N GLU A 307 7.79 -9.89 8.48
CA GLU A 307 6.84 -9.52 9.54
C GLU A 307 5.37 -9.66 9.12
N PHE A 308 5.10 -9.85 7.82
CA PHE A 308 3.75 -9.86 7.27
C PHE A 308 2.96 -11.09 7.75
N LYS A 309 1.70 -10.86 8.14
CA LYS A 309 0.75 -11.88 8.59
C LYS A 309 -0.51 -11.87 7.74
N VAL A 310 -1.15 -13.04 7.60
CA VAL A 310 -2.42 -13.19 6.87
C VAL A 310 -3.51 -12.23 7.36
N ALA A 311 -3.57 -11.97 8.68
CA ALA A 311 -4.52 -11.01 9.24
C ALA A 311 -4.38 -9.58 8.69
N GLN A 312 -3.23 -9.21 8.13
CA GLN A 312 -3.00 -7.89 7.52
C GLN A 312 -3.66 -7.74 6.14
N PHE A 313 -4.25 -8.80 5.59
CA PHE A 313 -5.15 -8.69 4.42
C PHE A 313 -6.52 -8.14 4.77
N ASP A 314 -6.89 -8.12 6.05
CA ASP A 314 -8.18 -7.66 6.53
C ASP A 314 -8.10 -6.23 7.08
N ILE A 315 -9.24 -5.60 7.35
CA ILE A 315 -9.31 -4.27 7.99
C ILE A 315 -8.78 -4.38 9.42
N ALA A 316 -7.72 -3.64 9.71
CA ALA A 316 -7.22 -3.49 11.06
C ALA A 316 -8.09 -2.49 11.84
N PHE A 317 -8.33 -2.78 13.12
CA PHE A 317 -9.01 -1.88 14.05
C PHE A 317 -8.10 -1.63 15.26
N ASP A 318 -7.71 -0.37 15.43
CA ASP A 318 -6.95 0.12 16.58
C ASP A 318 -7.58 1.47 17.03
N GLY A 319 -8.76 1.36 17.64
CA GLY A 319 -9.59 2.53 17.93
C GLY A 319 -10.27 3.17 16.71
N GLN A 320 -9.73 2.96 15.50
CA GLN A 320 -10.29 3.32 14.20
C GLN A 320 -9.97 2.24 13.15
N TYR A 321 -10.63 2.29 12.00
CA TYR A 321 -10.43 1.30 10.95
C TYR A 321 -9.36 1.75 9.95
N PHE A 322 -8.40 0.87 9.65
CA PHE A 322 -7.34 1.11 8.69
C PHE A 322 -7.44 0.18 7.49
N ALA A 323 -7.28 0.73 6.30
CA ALA A 323 -7.21 -0.07 5.08
C ALA A 323 -5.96 -0.98 5.10
N PRO A 324 -6.08 -2.23 4.60
CA PRO A 324 -4.95 -3.15 4.53
C PRO A 324 -3.90 -2.68 3.50
N PRO A 325 -2.64 -3.12 3.63
CA PRO A 325 -1.52 -2.69 2.78
C PRO A 325 -1.78 -2.82 1.28
N HIS A 326 -2.41 -3.92 0.85
CA HIS A 326 -2.72 -4.15 -0.56
C HIS A 326 -3.80 -3.19 -1.12
N VAL A 327 -4.70 -2.66 -0.28
CA VAL A 327 -5.67 -1.63 -0.68
C VAL A 327 -4.99 -0.26 -0.78
N LYS A 328 -4.06 0.05 0.14
CA LYS A 328 -3.25 1.26 0.10
C LYS A 328 -2.34 1.32 -1.15
N SER A 329 -1.97 0.18 -1.72
CA SER A 329 -1.10 0.09 -2.91
C SER A 329 -1.83 0.15 -4.24
N ASN A 330 -3.17 0.27 -4.28
CA ASN A 330 -3.92 0.33 -5.53
C ASN A 330 -3.41 1.43 -6.47
N ASN A 331 -3.34 1.13 -7.76
CA ASN A 331 -2.74 1.95 -8.83
C ASN A 331 -1.22 2.21 -8.67
N GLY A 332 -0.56 1.49 -7.78
CA GLY A 332 0.87 1.53 -7.54
C GLY A 332 1.50 0.13 -7.58
N ILE A 333 2.45 -0.10 -6.68
CA ILE A 333 3.18 -1.36 -6.55
C ILE A 333 3.04 -1.91 -5.13
N PHE A 334 2.76 -3.20 -5.03
CA PHE A 334 2.82 -3.97 -3.80
C PHE A 334 3.96 -4.99 -3.92
N ILE A 335 4.99 -4.83 -3.09
CA ILE A 335 6.15 -5.71 -3.03
C ILE A 335 6.01 -6.62 -1.83
N PHE A 336 6.09 -7.93 -2.07
CA PHE A 336 6.20 -8.94 -1.04
C PHE A 336 7.64 -9.46 -1.02
N ASP A 337 8.46 -8.93 -0.11
CA ASP A 337 9.88 -9.27 -0.04
C ASP A 337 10.14 -10.45 0.90
N ASP A 338 11.24 -11.17 0.64
CA ASP A 338 11.66 -12.36 1.39
C ASP A 338 10.55 -13.43 1.55
N LEU A 339 9.76 -13.66 0.47
CA LEU A 339 8.73 -14.70 0.45
C LEU A 339 9.29 -16.06 0.84
N GLY A 340 8.60 -16.74 1.75
CA GLY A 340 9.01 -18.03 2.32
C GLY A 340 9.81 -17.93 3.62
N ARG A 341 10.08 -16.71 4.12
CA ARG A 341 10.74 -16.46 5.41
C ARG A 341 9.82 -15.92 6.49
N GLN A 342 8.54 -15.78 6.20
CA GLN A 342 7.53 -15.35 7.17
C GLN A 342 7.36 -16.37 8.28
N THR A 343 6.88 -15.91 9.44
CA THR A 343 6.56 -16.80 10.58
C THR A 343 5.34 -17.69 10.29
N GLU A 344 4.43 -17.21 9.45
CA GLU A 344 3.26 -17.97 8.99
C GLU A 344 3.59 -18.81 7.75
N ASN A 345 2.81 -19.86 7.53
CA ASN A 345 2.99 -20.73 6.38
C ASN A 345 2.82 -19.93 5.06
N HIS A 346 3.85 -19.94 4.23
CA HIS A 346 3.86 -19.22 2.96
C HIS A 346 2.71 -19.63 2.01
N ASN A 347 2.25 -20.88 2.06
CA ASN A 347 1.09 -21.32 1.27
C ASN A 347 -0.19 -20.62 1.70
N MET A 348 -0.37 -20.34 3.00
CA MET A 348 -1.53 -19.58 3.47
C MET A 348 -1.51 -18.15 2.90
N ILE A 349 -0.34 -17.52 2.91
CA ILE A 349 -0.15 -16.17 2.36
C ILE A 349 -0.40 -16.17 0.85
N LEU A 350 0.18 -17.11 0.11
CA LEU A 350 0.02 -17.22 -1.34
C LEU A 350 -1.44 -17.47 -1.74
N ASN A 351 -2.16 -18.29 -0.97
CA ASN A 351 -3.58 -18.55 -1.21
C ASN A 351 -4.44 -17.29 -1.12
N MET A 352 -4.05 -16.29 -0.31
CA MET A 352 -4.76 -15.01 -0.24
C MET A 352 -4.68 -14.22 -1.55
N PHE A 353 -3.63 -14.44 -2.36
CA PHE A 353 -3.46 -13.78 -3.66
C PHE A 353 -4.18 -14.51 -4.82
N ILE A 354 -4.57 -15.78 -4.67
CA ILE A 354 -5.16 -16.56 -5.78
C ILE A 354 -6.40 -15.84 -6.33
N TYR A 355 -7.38 -15.53 -5.49
CA TYR A 355 -8.60 -14.85 -5.89
C TYR A 355 -8.32 -13.43 -6.45
N PRO A 356 -7.53 -12.57 -5.77
CA PRO A 356 -7.18 -11.26 -6.30
C PRO A 356 -6.50 -11.27 -7.67
N LEU A 357 -5.63 -12.24 -7.93
CA LEU A 357 -4.93 -12.34 -9.21
C LEU A 357 -5.85 -12.77 -10.36
N GLU A 358 -6.90 -13.54 -10.08
CA GLU A 358 -7.89 -13.94 -11.07
C GLU A 358 -8.96 -12.89 -11.30
N GLN A 359 -9.56 -12.42 -10.22
CA GLN A 359 -10.74 -11.54 -10.28
C GLN A 359 -10.40 -10.05 -10.29
N ARG A 360 -9.14 -9.68 -10.03
CA ARG A 360 -8.71 -8.27 -9.88
C ARG A 360 -9.45 -7.56 -8.74
N GLU A 361 -9.93 -8.32 -7.77
CA GLU A 361 -10.62 -7.87 -6.56
C GLU A 361 -10.13 -8.68 -5.37
N SER A 362 -10.09 -8.09 -4.18
CA SER A 362 -9.83 -8.79 -2.93
C SER A 362 -11.06 -8.77 -2.03
N ILE A 363 -11.27 -9.87 -1.31
CA ILE A 363 -12.31 -9.97 -0.26
C ILE A 363 -11.65 -9.61 1.05
N ILE A 364 -12.12 -8.54 1.69
CA ILE A 364 -11.56 -7.96 2.89
C ILE A 364 -12.61 -8.07 4.00
N ARG A 365 -12.20 -8.51 5.18
CA ARG A 365 -13.09 -8.73 6.32
C ARG A 365 -12.89 -7.62 7.35
N PHE A 366 -13.96 -7.33 8.06
CA PHE A 366 -13.93 -6.54 9.30
C PHE A 366 -13.96 -7.49 10.50
N SER A 367 -13.38 -7.09 11.60
CA SER A 367 -13.39 -7.85 12.86
C SER A 367 -14.80 -8.26 13.34
N GLY A 368 -15.84 -7.57 12.89
CA GLY A 368 -17.26 -7.86 13.16
C GLY A 368 -17.93 -8.83 12.18
N GLY A 369 -17.15 -9.54 11.31
CA GLY A 369 -17.68 -10.57 10.39
C GLY A 369 -18.24 -10.06 9.06
N SER A 370 -18.45 -8.74 8.88
CA SER A 370 -18.82 -8.18 7.56
C SER A 370 -17.62 -8.19 6.62
N SER A 371 -17.88 -8.32 5.32
CA SER A 371 -16.83 -8.28 4.30
C SER A 371 -17.18 -7.32 3.17
N MET A 372 -16.14 -6.84 2.48
CA MET A 372 -16.27 -6.01 1.29
C MET A 372 -15.37 -6.54 0.17
N ARG A 373 -15.72 -6.21 -1.09
CA ARG A 373 -14.88 -6.49 -2.27
C ARG A 373 -14.23 -5.21 -2.73
N ALA A 374 -12.91 -5.13 -2.59
CA ALA A 374 -12.11 -3.99 -3.04
C ALA A 374 -11.37 -4.32 -4.33
N PRO A 375 -11.14 -3.36 -5.23
CA PRO A 375 -10.26 -3.54 -6.38
C PRO A 375 -8.87 -3.99 -5.95
N PHE A 376 -8.25 -4.87 -6.75
CA PHE A 376 -6.86 -5.29 -6.63
C PHE A 376 -6.14 -4.93 -7.94
N LEU A 377 -5.82 -3.65 -8.08
CA LEU A 377 -5.34 -3.04 -9.32
C LEU A 377 -3.95 -2.39 -9.19
N GLN A 378 -3.14 -2.91 -8.30
CA GLN A 378 -1.71 -2.64 -8.19
C GLN A 378 -0.91 -3.71 -8.94
N ARG A 379 0.38 -3.44 -9.19
CA ARG A 379 1.35 -4.45 -9.61
C ARG A 379 1.83 -5.21 -8.38
N LEU A 380 1.77 -6.53 -8.43
CA LEU A 380 2.28 -7.39 -7.38
C LEU A 380 3.66 -7.93 -7.77
N PHE A 381 4.67 -7.62 -6.97
CA PHE A 381 6.01 -8.15 -7.09
C PHE A 381 6.32 -9.02 -5.88
N LEU A 382 6.75 -10.25 -6.14
CA LEU A 382 7.20 -11.17 -5.13
C LEU A 382 8.73 -11.28 -5.21
N SER A 383 9.40 -11.31 -4.09
CA SER A 383 10.86 -11.47 -4.02
C SER A 383 11.21 -12.61 -3.08
N THR A 384 12.12 -13.51 -3.49
CA THR A 384 12.57 -14.61 -2.65
C THR A 384 14.04 -14.95 -2.88
N ASN A 385 14.70 -15.37 -1.80
CA ASN A 385 16.05 -15.93 -1.83
C ASN A 385 16.04 -17.48 -1.81
N LEU A 386 14.85 -18.09 -1.71
CA LEU A 386 14.67 -19.52 -1.67
C LEU A 386 14.40 -20.08 -3.08
N ASN A 387 14.44 -21.40 -3.20
CA ASN A 387 14.02 -22.05 -4.44
C ASN A 387 12.51 -21.84 -4.63
N HIS A 388 12.13 -21.03 -5.62
CA HIS A 388 10.74 -20.69 -5.88
C HIS A 388 9.90 -21.90 -6.31
N GLU A 389 10.51 -22.93 -6.90
CA GLU A 389 9.82 -24.16 -7.28
C GLU A 389 9.33 -24.97 -6.07
N GLU A 390 10.02 -24.86 -4.94
CA GLU A 390 9.65 -25.52 -3.69
C GLU A 390 8.60 -24.75 -2.88
N ILE A 391 8.62 -23.41 -3.00
CA ILE A 391 7.72 -22.53 -2.23
C ILE A 391 6.35 -22.36 -2.92
N LEU A 392 6.32 -22.48 -4.25
CA LEU A 392 5.12 -22.21 -5.05
C LEU A 392 4.41 -23.52 -5.38
N ASP A 393 3.15 -23.61 -5.06
CA ASP A 393 2.28 -24.69 -5.53
C ASP A 393 1.94 -24.54 -7.03
N ASP A 394 1.46 -25.61 -7.64
CA ASP A 394 1.11 -25.63 -9.06
C ASP A 394 -0.02 -24.67 -9.41
N ALA A 395 -0.92 -24.41 -8.47
CA ALA A 395 -2.02 -23.48 -8.65
C ALA A 395 -1.52 -22.04 -8.78
N PHE A 396 -0.54 -21.67 -7.97
CA PHE A 396 0.07 -20.35 -8.03
C PHE A 396 1.03 -20.20 -9.22
N LYS A 397 1.82 -21.24 -9.53
CA LYS A 397 2.75 -21.27 -10.71
C LYS A 397 2.05 -20.94 -12.01
N ARG A 398 0.82 -21.44 -12.23
CA ARG A 398 0.03 -21.16 -13.45
C ARG A 398 -0.34 -19.69 -13.61
N ARG A 399 -0.28 -18.89 -12.55
CA ARG A 399 -0.60 -17.45 -12.54
C ARG A 399 0.63 -16.58 -12.68
N LEU A 400 1.83 -17.15 -12.47
CA LEU A 400 3.12 -16.49 -12.58
C LEU A 400 3.65 -16.57 -14.01
N LEU A 401 3.33 -15.57 -14.83
CA LEU A 401 3.85 -15.49 -16.20
C LEU A 401 5.30 -15.03 -16.25
N TYR A 402 5.72 -14.19 -15.30
CA TYR A 402 7.04 -13.59 -15.30
C TYR A 402 7.83 -14.04 -14.07
N GLN A 403 8.77 -14.95 -14.32
CA GLN A 403 9.71 -15.46 -13.34
C GLN A 403 11.09 -14.89 -13.68
N VAL A 404 11.59 -13.99 -12.85
CA VAL A 404 12.81 -13.22 -13.11
C VAL A 404 13.94 -13.74 -12.24
N LEU A 405 14.87 -14.46 -12.87
CA LEU A 405 16.09 -14.88 -12.20
C LEU A 405 17.05 -13.68 -12.07
N VAL A 406 17.32 -13.28 -10.84
CA VAL A 406 18.34 -12.29 -10.50
C VAL A 406 19.58 -13.03 -10.01
N ASP A 407 20.35 -13.53 -10.97
CA ASP A 407 21.53 -14.35 -10.73
C ASP A 407 22.76 -13.50 -10.40
N ARG A 408 23.83 -14.18 -10.04
CA ARG A 408 25.14 -13.59 -9.78
C ARG A 408 25.65 -12.86 -11.02
N PRO A 409 26.33 -11.73 -10.85
CA PRO A 409 26.91 -11.01 -11.97
C PRO A 409 28.07 -11.83 -12.59
N THR A 410 28.19 -11.78 -13.90
CA THR A 410 29.42 -12.23 -14.59
C THR A 410 30.59 -11.35 -14.14
N THR A 411 31.81 -11.83 -14.28
CA THR A 411 33.02 -11.07 -13.95
C THR A 411 33.05 -9.70 -14.62
N LYS A 412 32.64 -9.62 -15.90
CA LYS A 412 32.54 -8.38 -16.66
C LYS A 412 31.53 -7.41 -16.03
N LEU A 413 30.34 -7.90 -15.69
CA LEU A 413 29.28 -7.11 -15.07
C LEU A 413 29.69 -6.65 -13.67
N TRP A 414 30.32 -7.53 -12.90
CA TRP A 414 30.81 -7.20 -11.56
C TRP A 414 31.84 -6.07 -11.57
N LYS A 415 32.80 -6.09 -12.54
CA LYS A 415 33.75 -4.99 -12.73
C LYS A 415 33.06 -3.66 -13.05
N GLN A 416 32.02 -3.68 -13.90
CA GLN A 416 31.24 -2.48 -14.20
C GLN A 416 30.54 -1.93 -12.95
N ILE A 417 29.94 -2.82 -12.14
CA ILE A 417 29.31 -2.44 -10.85
C ILE A 417 30.38 -1.81 -9.94
N PHE A 418 31.56 -2.43 -9.83
CA PHE A 418 32.65 -1.92 -9.01
C PHE A 418 33.10 -0.51 -9.44
N ILE A 419 33.32 -0.31 -10.74
CA ILE A 419 33.71 1.01 -11.29
C ILE A 419 32.63 2.07 -11.00
N ASN A 420 31.35 1.71 -11.13
CA ASN A 420 30.26 2.63 -10.86
C ASN A 420 30.15 2.98 -9.36
N GLU A 421 30.31 2.01 -8.46
CA GLU A 421 30.29 2.25 -7.01
C GLU A 421 31.52 3.05 -6.55
N ALA A 422 32.71 2.77 -7.12
CA ALA A 422 33.92 3.54 -6.86
C ALA A 422 33.78 5.01 -7.32
N GLY A 423 33.13 5.25 -8.46
CA GLY A 423 32.85 6.60 -8.95
C GLY A 423 31.93 7.40 -8.00
N LYS A 424 30.99 6.75 -7.28
CA LYS A 424 30.14 7.43 -6.29
C LYS A 424 30.90 7.98 -5.09
N VAL A 425 32.03 7.35 -4.72
CA VAL A 425 32.93 7.83 -3.67
C VAL A 425 34.09 8.69 -4.21
N GLY A 426 33.99 9.11 -5.49
CA GLY A 426 34.89 10.06 -6.10
C GLY A 426 36.18 9.46 -6.65
N ILE A 427 36.33 8.14 -6.79
CA ILE A 427 37.52 7.50 -7.35
C ILE A 427 37.46 7.61 -8.88
N ASP A 428 38.61 8.03 -9.46
CA ASP A 428 38.75 8.13 -10.91
C ASP A 428 38.48 6.79 -11.62
N ARG A 429 37.83 6.85 -12.79
CA ARG A 429 37.43 5.65 -13.56
C ARG A 429 38.63 4.77 -13.93
N ARG A 430 39.78 5.34 -14.22
CA ARG A 430 40.98 4.57 -14.60
C ARG A 430 41.53 3.80 -13.41
N ILE A 431 41.59 4.46 -12.24
CA ILE A 431 42.02 3.85 -10.98
C ILE A 431 41.01 2.76 -10.58
N SER A 432 39.73 3.06 -10.69
CA SER A 432 38.66 2.09 -10.39
C SER A 432 38.71 0.83 -11.25
N ALA A 433 39.08 1.00 -12.53
CA ALA A 433 39.20 -0.16 -13.43
C ALA A 433 40.42 -1.03 -13.04
N GLU A 434 41.57 -0.44 -12.71
CA GLU A 434 42.76 -1.15 -12.25
C GLU A 434 42.48 -1.92 -10.92
N LEU A 435 41.83 -1.23 -9.97
CA LEU A 435 41.45 -1.86 -8.71
C LEU A 435 40.46 -3.02 -8.92
N ALA A 436 39.49 -2.87 -9.83
CA ALA A 436 38.52 -3.91 -10.15
C ALA A 436 39.18 -5.17 -10.70
N GLU A 437 40.18 -5.04 -11.57
CA GLU A 437 40.96 -6.17 -12.09
C GLU A 437 41.64 -6.95 -10.95
N ASN A 438 42.37 -6.23 -10.10
CA ASN A 438 43.08 -6.85 -8.97
C ASN A 438 42.11 -7.52 -7.97
N VAL A 439 41.03 -6.85 -7.63
CA VAL A 439 40.01 -7.43 -6.70
C VAL A 439 39.39 -8.69 -7.30
N VAL A 440 39.10 -8.73 -8.60
CA VAL A 440 38.59 -9.94 -9.27
C VAL A 440 39.59 -11.08 -9.19
N GLU A 441 40.90 -10.81 -9.37
CA GLU A 441 41.92 -11.85 -9.21
C GLU A 441 41.97 -12.41 -7.79
N TRP A 442 41.83 -11.55 -6.78
CA TRP A 442 41.76 -11.97 -5.37
C TRP A 442 40.53 -12.82 -5.11
N TYR A 443 39.35 -12.44 -5.67
CA TYR A 443 38.12 -13.25 -5.55
C TYR A 443 38.32 -14.65 -6.15
N LYS A 444 38.96 -14.74 -7.32
CA LYS A 444 39.25 -16.02 -7.98
C LYS A 444 40.26 -16.85 -7.17
N ALA A 445 41.33 -16.23 -6.65
CA ALA A 445 42.36 -16.90 -5.87
C ALA A 445 41.80 -17.45 -4.53
N ASP A 446 40.91 -16.70 -3.89
CA ASP A 446 40.30 -17.07 -2.61
C ASP A 446 39.00 -17.89 -2.79
N ASP A 447 38.62 -18.29 -4.00
CA ASP A 447 37.38 -18.97 -4.36
C ASP A 447 36.12 -18.28 -3.77
N ARG A 448 36.12 -16.96 -3.77
CA ARG A 448 34.98 -16.16 -3.34
C ARG A 448 33.93 -16.05 -4.44
N VAL A 449 32.65 -16.02 -4.02
CA VAL A 449 31.51 -15.84 -4.93
C VAL A 449 31.30 -14.37 -5.21
N PHE A 450 31.16 -14.03 -6.49
CA PHE A 450 30.79 -12.67 -6.92
C PHE A 450 29.34 -12.37 -6.60
N ARG A 451 29.06 -11.28 -5.88
CA ARG A 451 27.73 -10.75 -5.62
C ARG A 451 27.66 -9.29 -6.06
N ALA A 452 26.49 -8.86 -6.50
CA ALA A 452 26.30 -7.48 -6.94
C ALA A 452 26.43 -6.46 -5.81
N CYS A 453 26.21 -6.84 -4.55
CA CYS A 453 26.36 -5.98 -3.38
C CYS A 453 27.82 -5.79 -2.92
N ASP A 454 28.74 -6.69 -3.30
CA ASP A 454 30.12 -6.67 -2.79
C ASP A 454 30.87 -5.37 -3.16
N PRO A 455 30.80 -4.86 -4.40
CA PRO A 455 31.47 -3.60 -4.74
C PRO A 455 31.01 -2.43 -3.86
N ARG A 456 29.71 -2.30 -3.62
CA ARG A 456 29.16 -1.27 -2.72
C ARG A 456 29.68 -1.44 -1.30
N ASN A 457 29.70 -2.66 -0.77
CA ASN A 457 30.18 -2.92 0.59
C ASN A 457 31.66 -2.61 0.73
N LEU A 458 32.48 -2.95 -0.27
CA LEU A 458 33.91 -2.59 -0.30
C LEU A 458 34.09 -1.08 -0.32
N MET A 459 33.27 -0.33 -1.07
CA MET A 459 33.34 1.14 -1.09
C MET A 459 32.87 1.75 0.24
N VAL A 460 31.84 1.21 0.87
CA VAL A 460 31.41 1.64 2.22
C VAL A 460 32.51 1.41 3.24
N MET A 461 33.22 0.26 3.19
CA MET A 461 34.36 -0.01 4.07
C MET A 461 35.53 0.91 3.77
N THR A 462 35.72 1.28 2.49
CA THR A 462 36.75 2.26 2.08
C THR A 462 36.44 3.62 2.72
N ASP A 463 35.23 4.13 2.52
CA ASP A 463 34.81 5.42 3.06
C ASP A 463 34.92 5.46 4.59
N ALA A 464 34.45 4.41 5.26
CA ALA A 464 34.56 4.26 6.72
C ALA A 464 36.00 4.14 7.24
N SER A 465 36.97 3.86 6.38
CA SER A 465 38.40 3.76 6.75
C SER A 465 39.19 5.09 6.60
N LEU A 466 38.53 6.15 6.11
CA LEU A 466 39.13 7.46 5.91
C LEU A 466 39.16 8.28 7.20
N ASP A 467 40.22 9.04 7.40
CA ASP A 467 40.28 10.02 8.46
C ASP A 467 39.52 11.30 8.10
N ILE A 468 39.23 12.13 9.11
CA ILE A 468 38.51 13.39 8.91
C ILE A 468 39.24 14.27 7.89
N GLY A 469 38.53 14.65 6.82
CA GLY A 469 39.05 15.51 5.75
C GLY A 469 39.77 14.78 4.61
N GLN A 470 39.93 13.45 4.70
CA GLN A 470 40.45 12.64 3.59
C GLN A 470 39.35 12.32 2.57
N ARG A 471 39.76 12.14 1.30
CA ARG A 471 38.90 11.65 0.23
C ARG A 471 39.38 10.28 -0.25
N ALA A 472 38.49 9.40 -0.63
CA ALA A 472 38.85 8.10 -1.18
C ALA A 472 39.76 8.23 -2.39
N SER A 473 39.56 9.25 -3.26
CA SER A 473 40.37 9.56 -4.42
C SER A 473 41.85 9.80 -4.13
N ASP A 474 42.15 10.35 -2.94
CA ASP A 474 43.49 10.82 -2.59
C ASP A 474 44.30 9.76 -1.85
N VAL A 475 43.62 8.75 -1.32
CA VAL A 475 44.19 7.83 -0.32
C VAL A 475 44.08 6.36 -0.73
N LEU A 476 43.13 6.01 -1.62
CA LEU A 476 42.91 4.62 -1.99
C LEU A 476 43.92 4.16 -3.05
N ASP A 477 44.79 3.28 -2.62
CA ASP A 477 45.75 2.56 -3.43
C ASP A 477 45.51 1.04 -3.36
N LEU A 478 46.27 0.28 -4.13
CA LEU A 478 46.15 -1.18 -4.16
C LEU A 478 46.41 -1.84 -2.80
N PRO A 479 47.43 -1.45 -1.99
CA PRO A 479 47.61 -1.96 -0.63
C PRO A 479 46.44 -1.72 0.31
N LYS A 480 45.85 -0.50 0.28
CA LYS A 480 44.68 -0.17 1.09
C LYS A 480 43.46 -0.99 0.66
N MET A 481 43.21 -1.10 -0.64
CA MET A 481 42.11 -1.94 -1.15
C MET A 481 42.36 -3.39 -0.74
N ARG A 482 43.57 -3.92 -0.76
CA ARG A 482 43.87 -5.26 -0.29
C ARG A 482 43.58 -5.42 1.19
N ASN A 483 43.91 -4.47 2.02
CA ASN A 483 43.61 -4.49 3.46
C ASN A 483 42.09 -4.48 3.73
N ILE A 484 41.32 -3.71 2.94
CA ILE A 484 39.85 -3.69 3.02
C ILE A 484 39.27 -5.03 2.59
N TYR A 485 39.75 -5.59 1.48
CA TYR A 485 39.34 -6.89 0.96
C TYR A 485 39.61 -8.01 1.97
N ASP A 486 40.76 -8.02 2.64
CA ASP A 486 41.12 -9.06 3.61
C ASP A 486 40.23 -9.02 4.86
N ARG A 487 39.75 -7.82 5.23
CA ARG A 487 38.76 -7.63 6.31
C ARG A 487 37.32 -7.91 5.90
N TYR A 488 37.04 -7.97 4.59
CA TYR A 488 35.70 -8.26 4.10
C TYR A 488 35.31 -9.72 4.47
N PRO A 489 34.10 -9.96 5.03
CA PRO A 489 33.79 -11.22 5.68
C PRO A 489 34.04 -12.48 4.86
N ALA A 490 34.71 -13.48 5.42
CA ALA A 490 34.95 -14.79 4.83
C ALA A 490 33.68 -15.63 4.64
N ALA A 491 32.56 -15.23 5.23
CA ALA A 491 31.26 -15.91 5.10
C ALA A 491 30.77 -16.01 3.62
N PHE A 492 31.44 -15.31 2.72
CA PHE A 492 31.11 -15.32 1.30
C PHE A 492 31.97 -16.28 0.47
N ARG A 493 32.74 -17.15 1.10
CA ARG A 493 33.45 -18.25 0.41
C ARG A 493 32.49 -19.37 0.05
N LYS A 494 32.78 -20.09 -1.05
CA LYS A 494 31.94 -21.19 -1.53
C LYS A 494 31.77 -22.32 -0.52
N ASP A 495 32.78 -22.56 0.31
CA ASP A 495 32.84 -23.61 1.34
C ASP A 495 32.24 -23.18 2.68
N SER A 496 31.77 -21.96 2.83
CA SER A 496 31.21 -21.49 4.07
C SER A 496 29.90 -22.21 4.41
N LYS A 497 29.72 -22.60 5.67
CA LYS A 497 28.49 -23.26 6.16
C LYS A 497 27.22 -22.43 6.00
N PHE A 498 27.36 -21.15 5.67
CA PHE A 498 26.25 -20.22 5.38
C PHE A 498 25.86 -20.18 3.90
N PHE A 499 26.53 -20.99 3.07
CA PHE A 499 26.24 -21.11 1.65
C PHE A 499 25.13 -22.15 1.46
N VAL A 500 23.88 -21.75 1.68
CA VAL A 500 22.71 -22.62 1.45
C VAL A 500 22.26 -22.45 0.00
N GLY A 501 22.38 -23.52 -0.78
CA GLY A 501 21.79 -23.69 -2.09
C GLY A 501 22.61 -23.11 -3.24
N SER A 502 23.64 -23.83 -3.67
CA SER A 502 24.08 -23.74 -5.05
C SER A 502 23.15 -24.60 -5.89
N MET A 503 22.36 -24.00 -6.77
CA MET A 503 22.05 -24.70 -8.01
C MET A 503 23.40 -24.88 -8.72
N ASP A 504 23.81 -26.11 -8.86
CA ASP A 504 24.93 -26.47 -9.73
C ASP A 504 24.63 -25.95 -11.12
N SER A 505 25.16 -24.77 -11.44
CA SER A 505 25.25 -24.32 -12.82
C SER A 505 26.41 -25.08 -13.45
N THR A 506 26.13 -26.32 -13.87
CA THR A 506 26.95 -26.98 -14.85
C THR A 506 26.98 -26.13 -16.10
N GLY A 507 28.14 -25.49 -16.33
CA GLY A 507 28.59 -25.15 -17.67
C GLY A 507 27.74 -24.14 -18.44
N ALA A 508 27.96 -22.86 -18.17
CA ALA A 508 27.85 -21.84 -19.21
C ALA A 508 29.27 -21.33 -19.44
N GLY A 509 29.83 -21.73 -20.56
CA GLY A 509 31.15 -21.33 -20.99
C GLY A 509 31.32 -19.80 -21.01
N ASP A 510 32.52 -19.39 -20.71
CA ASP A 510 33.06 -18.07 -21.05
C ASP A 510 33.07 -17.96 -22.58
N GLU A 511 32.01 -17.48 -23.22
CA GLU A 511 32.03 -17.00 -24.60
C GLU A 511 31.00 -15.90 -24.80
N GLU A 512 31.53 -14.70 -25.23
CA GLU A 512 30.98 -13.46 -25.77
C GLU A 512 30.23 -12.51 -24.82
#